data_a67c8f1aee3529717c1db882d1a10e5e
#
_entry.id   a67c8f1aee3529717c1db882d1a10e5e
#
_cell.length_a   1.000
_cell.length_b   1.000
_cell.length_c   1.000
_cell.angle_alpha   90.00
_cell.angle_beta   90.00
_cell.angle_gamma   90.00
#
_symmetry.space_group_name_H-M   'P 1'
#
loop_
_entity.id
_entity.type
_entity.pdbx_description
1 polymer ?
#
loop_
_entity_poly.entity_id
_entity_poly.type
_entity_poly.pdbx_seq_one_letter_code
_entity_poly.pdbx_strand_id
1 'polypeptide(L)'
;MIVDGGVGVGLDIHAGGDVVAYASSDVKLKDNIEVIEDSLDKISEIRGVKFDWNEESPDWAQERGHDVGVIAQEVQKVLPEIVTERTNGYLGVDYKRIIPLLIESIKELKQEVEDLKKKVN
;
A
#
# COMPACT_ATOMS: atom_id res chain seq x y z
N MET A 1 -28.14 0.74 10.96
CA MET A 1 -28.16 1.88 10.03
C MET A 1 -27.85 1.36 8.62
N ILE A 2 -28.68 1.71 7.66
CA ILE A 2 -28.45 1.37 6.25
C ILE A 2 -28.26 2.69 5.48
N VAL A 3 -27.20 2.79 4.70
CA VAL A 3 -26.91 3.95 3.87
C VAL A 3 -26.87 3.52 2.41
N ASP A 4 -27.74 4.08 1.57
CA ASP A 4 -27.84 3.73 0.15
C ASP A 4 -26.84 4.48 -0.74
N GLY A 5 -26.03 5.35 -0.17
CA GLY A 5 -24.99 6.09 -0.90
C GLY A 5 -23.65 5.92 -0.25
N GLY A 6 -22.74 6.83 -0.55
CA GLY A 6 -21.42 6.84 0.07
C GLY A 6 -21.46 7.46 1.46
N VAL A 7 -20.49 7.08 2.29
CA VAL A 7 -20.25 7.71 3.59
C VAL A 7 -18.86 8.36 3.55
N GLY A 8 -18.82 9.67 3.81
CA GLY A 8 -17.56 10.39 3.94
C GLY A 8 -17.28 10.67 5.42
N VAL A 9 -16.08 10.36 5.85
CA VAL A 9 -15.62 10.65 7.21
C VAL A 9 -14.35 11.47 7.11
N GLY A 10 -14.34 12.65 7.75
CA GLY A 10 -13.25 13.62 7.62
C GLY A 10 -11.96 13.24 8.35
N LEU A 11 -12.04 12.32 9.31
CA LEU A 11 -10.88 11.83 10.06
C LEU A 11 -10.87 10.31 10.06
N ASP A 12 -10.56 9.72 11.19
CA ASP A 12 -10.35 8.28 11.30
C ASP A 12 -11.65 7.50 11.49
N ILE A 13 -11.65 6.23 11.05
CA ILE A 13 -12.69 5.27 11.36
C ILE A 13 -12.05 4.14 12.14
N HIS A 14 -12.57 3.86 13.33
CA HIS A 14 -12.14 2.74 14.16
C HIS A 14 -13.28 1.73 14.26
N ALA A 15 -13.12 0.59 13.60
CA ALA A 15 -14.08 -0.51 13.64
C ALA A 15 -13.64 -1.54 14.68
N GLY A 16 -14.52 -1.85 15.63
CA GLY A 16 -14.26 -2.88 16.65
C GLY A 16 -14.48 -4.31 16.15
N GLY A 17 -15.06 -4.47 14.97
CA GLY A 17 -15.29 -5.74 14.30
C GLY A 17 -14.76 -5.71 12.87
N ASP A 18 -15.23 -6.63 12.06
CA ASP A 18 -14.79 -6.74 10.67
C ASP A 18 -15.32 -5.61 9.79
N VAL A 19 -14.53 -5.22 8.81
CA VAL A 19 -14.95 -4.34 7.72
C VAL A 19 -14.98 -5.18 6.44
N VAL A 20 -16.17 -5.34 5.86
CA VAL A 20 -16.36 -6.09 4.62
C VAL A 20 -16.58 -5.07 3.50
N ALA A 21 -15.58 -4.94 2.64
CA ALA A 21 -15.59 -3.94 1.57
C ALA A 21 -14.97 -4.50 0.30
N TYR A 22 -15.55 -4.12 -0.84
CA TYR A 22 -15.07 -4.51 -2.16
C TYR A 22 -14.72 -3.26 -2.94
N ALA A 23 -13.50 -3.19 -3.44
CA ALA A 23 -13.06 -2.11 -4.31
C ALA A 23 -13.47 -2.41 -5.76
N SER A 24 -13.93 -1.38 -6.48
CA SER A 24 -14.21 -1.50 -7.91
C SER A 24 -12.93 -1.84 -8.67
N SER A 25 -12.98 -2.86 -9.52
CA SER A 25 -11.82 -3.29 -10.31
C SER A 25 -12.21 -3.89 -11.66
N ASP A 26 -13.43 -3.60 -12.12
CA ASP A 26 -13.90 -4.06 -13.42
C ASP A 26 -13.09 -3.42 -14.54
N VAL A 27 -12.66 -4.23 -15.53
CA VAL A 27 -11.89 -3.74 -16.68
C VAL A 27 -12.65 -2.65 -17.45
N LYS A 28 -13.96 -2.67 -17.44
CA LYS A 28 -14.80 -1.68 -18.12
C LYS A 28 -14.67 -0.27 -17.53
N LEU A 29 -14.16 -0.16 -16.32
CA LEU A 29 -13.97 1.12 -15.64
C LEU A 29 -12.57 1.69 -15.80
N LYS A 30 -11.70 1.01 -16.55
CA LYS A 30 -10.27 1.34 -16.62
C LYS A 30 -9.81 1.57 -18.05
N ASP A 31 -9.06 2.63 -18.25
CA ASP A 31 -8.43 2.95 -19.52
C ASP A 31 -6.91 2.92 -19.37
N ASN A 32 -6.20 2.78 -20.49
CA ASN A 32 -4.74 2.86 -20.54
C ASN A 32 -4.06 1.90 -19.56
N ILE A 33 -4.51 0.65 -19.56
CA ILE A 33 -4.00 -0.37 -18.66
C ILE A 33 -2.57 -0.72 -19.03
N GLU A 34 -1.65 -0.54 -18.10
CA GLU A 34 -0.23 -0.84 -18.27
C GLU A 34 0.25 -1.69 -17.10
N VAL A 35 1.11 -2.66 -17.40
CA VAL A 35 1.79 -3.45 -16.37
C VAL A 35 2.82 -2.59 -15.67
N ILE A 36 2.96 -2.71 -14.36
CA ILE A 36 3.99 -2.00 -13.60
C ILE A 36 5.35 -2.55 -14.01
N GLU A 37 6.22 -1.66 -14.51
CA GLU A 37 7.57 -2.00 -14.94
C GLU A 37 8.57 -1.80 -13.79
N ASP A 38 9.74 -2.47 -13.90
CA ASP A 38 10.85 -2.35 -12.95
C ASP A 38 10.41 -2.62 -11.50
N SER A 39 9.57 -3.63 -11.32
CA SER A 39 8.90 -3.91 -10.05
C SER A 39 9.88 -4.27 -8.93
N LEU A 40 10.89 -5.10 -9.21
CA LEU A 40 11.89 -5.46 -8.20
C LEU A 40 12.72 -4.25 -7.77
N ASP A 41 13.09 -3.39 -8.70
CA ASP A 41 13.82 -2.16 -8.37
C ASP A 41 12.96 -1.25 -7.50
N LYS A 42 11.69 -1.10 -7.83
CA LYS A 42 10.76 -0.28 -7.06
C LYS A 42 10.55 -0.83 -5.65
N ILE A 43 10.32 -2.13 -5.53
CA ILE A 43 10.07 -2.74 -4.22
C ILE A 43 11.30 -2.69 -3.32
N SER A 44 12.51 -2.74 -3.89
CA SER A 44 13.74 -2.61 -3.11
C SER A 44 13.96 -1.23 -2.51
N GLU A 45 13.26 -0.21 -3.00
CA GLU A 45 13.29 1.13 -2.43
C GLU A 45 12.36 1.30 -1.21
N ILE A 46 11.51 0.31 -0.94
CA ILE A 46 10.54 0.35 0.16
C ILE A 46 10.98 -0.65 1.22
N ARG A 47 11.13 -0.17 2.44
CA ARG A 47 11.46 -1.04 3.58
C ARG A 47 10.19 -1.45 4.33
N GLY A 48 10.15 -2.71 4.76
CA GLY A 48 9.23 -3.12 5.83
C GLY A 48 9.92 -2.81 7.15
N VAL A 49 9.30 -2.01 8.00
CA VAL A 49 9.93 -1.52 9.23
C VAL A 49 9.07 -1.80 10.46
N LYS A 50 9.74 -1.96 11.58
CA LYS A 50 9.16 -1.89 12.91
C LYS A 50 9.49 -0.53 13.48
N PHE A 51 8.55 0.07 14.18
CA PHE A 51 8.75 1.42 14.71
C PHE A 51 7.90 1.66 15.95
N ASP A 52 8.17 2.74 16.65
CA ASP A 52 7.35 3.23 17.75
C ASP A 52 6.67 4.53 17.32
N TRP A 53 5.38 4.64 17.61
CA TRP A 53 4.67 5.91 17.41
C TRP A 53 5.21 6.95 18.39
N ASN A 54 5.47 8.15 17.92
CA ASN A 54 6.05 9.24 18.73
C ASN A 54 4.98 10.23 19.21
N GLU A 55 5.44 11.30 19.87
CA GLU A 55 4.57 12.32 20.47
C GLU A 55 3.71 13.10 19.47
N GLU A 56 4.10 13.16 18.19
CA GLU A 56 3.32 13.81 17.15
C GLU A 56 2.16 12.95 16.66
N SER A 57 2.17 11.67 16.99
CA SER A 57 1.14 10.73 16.56
C SER A 57 -0.18 10.95 17.27
N PRO A 58 -1.33 10.59 16.64
CA PRO A 58 -2.61 10.61 17.32
C PRO A 58 -2.62 9.71 18.56
N ASP A 59 -3.50 10.01 19.52
CA ASP A 59 -3.57 9.30 20.79
C ASP A 59 -3.73 7.78 20.62
N TRP A 60 -4.57 7.34 19.67
CA TRP A 60 -4.77 5.91 19.43
C TRP A 60 -3.48 5.20 18.98
N ALA A 61 -2.64 5.89 18.22
CA ALA A 61 -1.36 5.36 17.76
C ALA A 61 -0.35 5.30 18.91
N GLN A 62 -0.30 6.34 19.74
CA GLN A 62 0.55 6.37 20.93
C GLN A 62 0.17 5.26 21.92
N GLU A 63 -1.12 4.98 22.09
CA GLU A 63 -1.60 3.89 22.94
C GLU A 63 -1.14 2.53 22.41
N ARG A 64 -1.13 2.34 21.10
CA ARG A 64 -0.60 1.13 20.47
C ARG A 64 0.90 0.99 20.72
N GLY A 65 1.64 2.09 20.67
CA GLY A 65 3.07 2.21 20.94
C GLY A 65 3.93 1.65 19.83
N HIS A 66 4.12 0.34 19.78
CA HIS A 66 4.94 -0.35 18.79
C HIS A 66 4.10 -0.84 17.62
N ASP A 67 4.65 -0.71 16.40
CA ASP A 67 3.90 -1.10 15.19
C ASP A 67 4.84 -1.51 14.06
N VAL A 68 4.26 -1.95 12.96
CA VAL A 68 4.96 -2.32 11.74
C VAL A 68 4.32 -1.64 10.55
N GLY A 69 5.10 -1.34 9.54
CA GLY A 69 4.58 -0.70 8.34
C GLY A 69 5.67 -0.32 7.35
N VAL A 70 5.33 0.62 6.50
CA VAL A 70 6.26 1.20 5.52
C VAL A 70 6.40 2.70 5.78
N ILE A 71 7.36 3.33 5.12
CA ILE A 71 7.60 4.77 5.20
C ILE A 71 6.98 5.43 3.97
N ALA A 72 6.03 6.35 4.17
CA ALA A 72 5.30 6.99 3.08
C ALA A 72 6.21 7.68 2.07
N GLN A 73 7.28 8.32 2.53
CA GLN A 73 8.23 9.02 1.66
C GLN A 73 8.97 8.05 0.73
N GLU A 74 9.26 6.83 1.19
CA GLU A 74 9.89 5.80 0.36
C GLU A 74 8.92 5.29 -0.71
N VAL A 75 7.68 5.05 -0.33
CA VAL A 75 6.63 4.62 -1.27
C VAL A 75 6.36 5.70 -2.31
N GLN A 76 6.34 6.96 -1.91
CA GLN A 76 6.06 8.09 -2.80
C GLN A 76 7.04 8.19 -3.97
N LYS A 77 8.30 7.83 -3.75
CA LYS A 77 9.33 7.86 -4.79
C LYS A 77 9.06 6.90 -5.93
N VAL A 78 8.43 5.76 -5.66
CA VAL A 78 8.28 4.68 -6.66
C VAL A 78 6.83 4.44 -7.05
N LEU A 79 5.87 4.80 -6.21
CA LEU A 79 4.45 4.58 -6.45
C LEU A 79 3.63 5.73 -5.84
N PRO A 80 3.80 6.96 -6.37
CA PRO A 80 3.16 8.15 -5.78
C PRO A 80 1.63 8.08 -5.77
N GLU A 81 1.03 7.29 -6.66
CA GLU A 81 -0.42 7.16 -6.78
C GLU A 81 -1.10 6.65 -5.50
N ILE A 82 -0.36 5.94 -4.64
CA ILE A 82 -0.92 5.37 -3.41
C ILE A 82 -0.57 6.16 -2.15
N VAL A 83 0.06 7.32 -2.33
CA VAL A 83 0.45 8.21 -1.22
C VAL A 83 -0.33 9.51 -1.34
N THR A 84 -0.95 9.92 -0.25
CA THR A 84 -1.76 11.14 -0.20
C THR A 84 -1.32 11.99 0.98
N GLU A 85 -1.19 13.31 0.76
CA GLU A 85 -1.05 14.26 1.87
C GLU A 85 -2.43 14.43 2.50
N ARG A 86 -2.53 14.11 3.78
CA ARG A 86 -3.78 14.20 4.53
C ARG A 86 -4.01 15.65 5.00
N THR A 87 -5.24 15.93 5.42
CA THR A 87 -5.61 17.28 5.89
C THR A 87 -4.81 17.75 7.09
N ASN A 88 -4.22 16.84 7.86
CA ASN A 88 -3.33 17.16 8.98
C ASN A 88 -1.87 17.46 8.55
N GLY A 89 -1.57 17.43 7.25
CA GLY A 89 -0.24 17.71 6.72
C GLY A 89 0.70 16.50 6.67
N TYR A 90 0.29 15.35 7.19
CA TYR A 90 1.09 14.12 7.17
C TYR A 90 0.72 13.24 5.98
N LEU A 91 1.70 12.50 5.44
CA LEU A 91 1.47 11.58 4.34
C LEU A 91 0.82 10.28 4.83
N GLY A 92 -0.15 9.81 4.08
CA GLY A 92 -0.76 8.50 4.29
C GLY A 92 -0.54 7.57 3.10
N VAL A 93 -0.49 6.28 3.36
CA VAL A 93 -0.32 5.24 2.34
C VAL A 93 -1.57 4.38 2.28
N ASP A 94 -2.06 4.14 1.06
CA ASP A 94 -3.09 3.12 0.84
C ASP A 94 -2.40 1.75 0.71
N TYR A 95 -2.29 1.05 1.83
CA TYR A 95 -1.53 -0.21 1.93
C TYR A 95 -2.01 -1.30 0.96
N LYS A 96 -3.32 -1.40 0.73
CA LYS A 96 -3.85 -2.43 -0.18
C LYS A 96 -3.39 -2.24 -1.62
N ARG A 97 -3.05 -1.03 -2.03
CA ARG A 97 -2.59 -0.72 -3.38
C ARG A 97 -1.10 -0.98 -3.60
N ILE A 98 -0.39 -1.44 -2.57
CA ILE A 98 0.96 -2.01 -2.71
C ILE A 98 0.89 -3.41 -3.35
N ILE A 99 -0.24 -4.11 -3.19
CA ILE A 99 -0.41 -5.48 -3.69
C ILE A 99 -0.07 -5.62 -5.18
N PRO A 100 -0.54 -4.74 -6.10
CA PRO A 100 -0.15 -4.85 -7.50
C PRO A 100 1.36 -4.81 -7.74
N LEU A 101 2.10 -4.00 -6.98
CA LEU A 101 3.57 -3.96 -7.05
C LEU A 101 4.17 -5.28 -6.60
N LEU A 102 3.63 -5.89 -5.54
CA LEU A 102 4.08 -7.20 -5.07
C LEU A 102 3.80 -8.29 -6.11
N ILE A 103 2.65 -8.25 -6.77
CA ILE A 103 2.29 -9.21 -7.83
C ILE A 103 3.35 -9.19 -8.94
N GLU A 104 3.68 -8.01 -9.47
CA GLU A 104 4.64 -7.90 -10.56
C GLU A 104 6.07 -8.16 -10.09
N SER A 105 6.41 -7.83 -8.84
CA SER A 105 7.71 -8.16 -8.26
C SER A 105 7.93 -9.67 -8.15
N ILE A 106 6.92 -10.41 -7.71
CA ILE A 106 6.98 -11.87 -7.60
C ILE A 106 7.15 -12.50 -8.99
N LYS A 107 6.41 -12.02 -9.99
CA LYS A 107 6.51 -12.52 -11.37
C LYS A 107 7.89 -12.25 -11.98
N GLU A 108 8.43 -11.07 -11.76
CA GLU A 108 9.77 -10.70 -12.22
C GLU A 108 10.84 -11.57 -11.54
N LEU A 109 10.71 -11.78 -10.22
CA LEU A 109 11.61 -12.64 -9.48
C LEU A 109 11.53 -14.09 -9.95
N LYS A 110 10.34 -14.59 -10.23
CA LYS A 110 10.12 -15.93 -10.79
C LYS A 110 10.86 -16.08 -12.11
N GLN A 111 10.77 -15.08 -12.98
CA GLN A 111 11.46 -15.09 -14.27
C GLN A 111 12.97 -15.12 -14.09
N GLU A 112 13.52 -14.33 -13.17
CA GLU A 112 14.95 -14.32 -12.88
C GLU A 112 15.44 -15.68 -12.36
N VAL A 113 14.65 -16.33 -11.50
CA VAL A 113 14.98 -17.68 -11.00
C VAL A 113 14.97 -18.69 -12.15
N GLU A 114 14.01 -18.65 -13.04
CA GLU A 114 13.94 -19.54 -14.20
C GLU A 114 15.12 -19.34 -15.14
N ASP A 115 15.52 -18.08 -15.37
CA ASP A 115 16.67 -17.74 -16.19
C ASP A 115 17.98 -18.26 -15.58
N LEU A 116 18.13 -18.13 -14.26
CA LEU A 116 19.30 -18.67 -13.54
C LEU A 116 19.34 -20.19 -13.60
N LYS A 117 18.22 -20.89 -13.49
CA LYS A 117 18.14 -22.35 -13.63
C LYS A 117 18.59 -22.81 -15.01
N LYS A 118 18.24 -22.08 -16.05
CA LYS A 118 18.65 -22.38 -17.42
C LYS A 118 20.19 -22.25 -17.60
N LYS A 119 20.81 -21.27 -16.93
CA LYS A 119 22.25 -21.05 -17.01
C LYS A 119 23.05 -22.12 -16.27
N VAL A 120 22.47 -22.73 -15.25
CA VAL A 120 23.13 -23.76 -14.44
C VAL A 120 23.04 -25.14 -15.07
N ASN A 121 22.02 -25.36 -15.89
CA ASN A 121 21.82 -26.62 -16.63
C ASN A 121 22.53 -26.56 -18.00
#